data_fdeefccc4637d3f366ca77d312f50217
#
_entry.id   fdeefccc4637d3f366ca77d312f50217
#
_cell.length_a   1.000
_cell.length_b   1.000
_cell.length_c   1.000
_cell.angle_alpha   90.00
_cell.angle_beta   90.00
_cell.angle_gamma   90.00
#
_symmetry.space_group_name_H-M   'P 1'
#
loop_
_entity.id
_entity.type
_entity.pdbx_description
1 polymer ?
#
loop_
_entity_poly.entity_id
_entity_poly.type
_entity_poly.pdbx_seq_one_letter_code
_entity_poly.pdbx_strand_id
1 'polypeptide(L)'
;MSQTGFSISEYHDIKPIYQKLDKLVSLPLQHIEPKAMANYLDYYKTKCTKSQEIYEKARQYIPGGVQHNLAFNYPFPLTFNKAEGAYLFDVDGNKYIDFLQAGGPTVLGSNYPIVREKAIELINECGPSTGLLHEYEYKLAEIICRNIPSVEQFRMLGSGTEAVMGALRLARIKTGKKKVIKIGGAYHGWSDQMVYDLRIPGTRFFDAKGIPFMMHWHTQAVPPNDIDALERTL
;
A
#
# COMPACT_ATOMS: atom_id res chain seq x y z
N MET A 1 27.02 -15.37 20.60
CA MET A 1 25.79 -15.05 19.89
C MET A 1 25.87 -13.60 19.51
N SER A 2 26.15 -13.28 18.25
CA SER A 2 26.19 -11.90 17.76
C SER A 2 24.75 -11.39 17.71
N GLN A 3 24.47 -10.38 18.51
CA GLN A 3 23.23 -9.60 18.37
C GLN A 3 23.30 -8.86 17.02
N THR A 4 22.75 -9.47 16.00
CA THR A 4 22.34 -8.74 14.79
C THR A 4 21.07 -7.99 15.16
N GLY A 5 21.23 -6.83 15.79
CA GLY A 5 20.12 -5.95 16.12
C GLY A 5 19.48 -5.44 14.85
N PHE A 6 18.20 -5.72 14.65
CA PHE A 6 17.40 -4.99 13.69
C PHE A 6 17.20 -3.57 14.19
N SER A 7 17.15 -2.65 13.26
CA SER A 7 17.36 -1.21 13.35
C SER A 7 16.40 -0.38 14.23
N ILE A 8 15.55 -0.97 15.03
CA ILE A 8 14.73 -0.22 16.01
C ILE A 8 15.16 -0.70 17.39
N SER A 9 16.18 -0.04 17.94
CA SER A 9 16.68 -0.29 19.29
C SER A 9 15.96 0.52 20.37
N GLU A 10 15.22 1.56 20.00
CA GLU A 10 14.56 2.46 20.95
C GLU A 10 13.13 2.76 20.49
N TYR A 11 12.17 2.55 21.39
CA TYR A 11 10.78 3.00 21.20
C TYR A 11 10.66 4.42 21.76
N HIS A 12 10.26 5.35 20.90
CA HIS A 12 9.99 6.71 21.35
C HIS A 12 8.75 6.78 22.22
N ASP A 13 8.78 7.62 23.26
CA ASP A 13 7.54 7.96 23.99
C ASP A 13 6.57 8.66 23.02
N ILE A 14 5.38 8.06 22.88
CA ILE A 14 4.35 8.56 21.95
C ILE A 14 3.63 9.79 22.47
N LYS A 15 3.59 10.03 23.78
CA LYS A 15 2.86 11.14 24.40
C LYS A 15 3.30 12.51 23.87
N PRO A 16 4.61 12.83 23.80
CA PRO A 16 5.08 14.09 23.21
C PRO A 16 4.73 14.20 21.71
N ILE A 17 4.67 13.05 20.99
CA ILE A 17 4.30 13.03 19.58
C ILE A 17 2.83 13.41 19.41
N TYR A 18 1.94 12.82 20.18
CA TYR A 18 0.51 13.16 20.16
C TYR A 18 0.25 14.59 20.60
N GLN A 19 0.93 15.09 21.62
CA GLN A 19 0.81 16.50 22.02
C GLN A 19 1.20 17.47 20.90
N LYS A 20 2.27 17.15 20.14
CA LYS A 20 2.65 17.95 18.97
C LYS A 20 1.62 17.85 17.84
N LEU A 21 1.06 16.67 17.63
CA LEU A 21 0.02 16.46 16.63
C LEU A 21 -1.25 17.22 17.00
N ASP A 22 -1.73 17.13 18.24
CA ASP A 22 -2.89 17.86 18.74
C ASP A 22 -2.70 19.37 18.57
N LYS A 23 -1.53 19.87 18.91
CA LYS A 23 -1.16 21.27 18.67
C LYS A 23 -1.21 21.63 17.18
N LEU A 24 -0.67 20.77 16.31
CA LEU A 24 -0.67 21.01 14.86
C LEU A 24 -2.09 21.05 14.29
N VAL A 25 -2.94 20.07 14.65
CA VAL A 25 -4.31 20.00 14.13
C VAL A 25 -5.24 21.07 14.72
N SER A 26 -4.87 21.70 15.85
CA SER A 26 -5.59 22.82 16.43
C SER A 26 -5.27 24.18 15.77
N LEU A 27 -4.21 24.23 14.95
CA LEU A 27 -3.86 25.45 14.21
C LEU A 27 -4.90 25.74 13.11
N PRO A 28 -5.15 27.02 12.79
CA PRO A 28 -5.99 27.39 11.66
C PRO A 28 -5.44 26.79 10.37
N LEU A 29 -6.32 26.26 9.51
CA LEU A 29 -5.94 25.80 8.18
C LEU A 29 -5.37 26.98 7.37
N GLN A 30 -4.16 26.79 6.88
CA GLN A 30 -3.56 27.73 5.94
C GLN A 30 -3.95 27.32 4.53
N HIS A 31 -4.76 28.12 3.87
CA HIS A 31 -5.17 27.89 2.50
C HIS A 31 -4.10 28.41 1.53
N ILE A 32 -3.92 27.70 0.43
CA ILE A 32 -3.12 28.21 -0.70
C ILE A 32 -3.85 29.43 -1.28
N GLU A 33 -3.11 30.52 -1.46
CA GLU A 33 -3.64 31.73 -2.09
C GLU A 33 -4.32 31.41 -3.44
N PRO A 34 -5.57 31.88 -3.68
CA PRO A 34 -6.33 31.52 -4.89
C PRO A 34 -5.58 31.82 -6.18
N LYS A 35 -4.81 32.91 -6.24
CA LYS A 35 -3.99 33.24 -7.40
C LYS A 35 -2.85 32.26 -7.62
N ALA A 36 -2.18 31.82 -6.56
CA ALA A 36 -1.13 30.82 -6.64
C ALA A 36 -1.70 29.47 -7.09
N MET A 37 -2.86 29.06 -6.55
CA MET A 37 -3.56 27.85 -6.98
C MET A 37 -3.94 27.91 -8.47
N ALA A 38 -4.47 29.03 -8.94
CA ALA A 38 -4.82 29.20 -10.35
C ALA A 38 -3.60 29.06 -11.26
N ASN A 39 -2.45 29.63 -10.89
CA ASN A 39 -1.21 29.51 -11.64
C ASN A 39 -0.72 28.05 -11.68
N TYR A 40 -0.79 27.31 -10.57
CA TYR A 40 -0.41 25.89 -10.54
C TYR A 40 -1.32 25.03 -11.43
N LEU A 41 -2.63 25.28 -11.39
CA LEU A 41 -3.59 24.56 -12.23
C LEU A 41 -3.41 24.86 -13.72
N ASP A 42 -3.12 26.10 -14.08
CA ASP A 42 -2.84 26.48 -15.46
C ASP A 42 -1.56 25.82 -15.98
N TYR A 43 -0.49 25.88 -15.19
CA TYR A 43 0.76 25.18 -15.49
C TYR A 43 0.53 23.68 -15.70
N TYR A 44 -0.20 23.02 -14.78
CA TYR A 44 -0.49 21.60 -14.86
C TYR A 44 -1.26 21.25 -16.15
N LYS A 45 -2.34 21.97 -16.44
CA LYS A 45 -3.14 21.78 -17.65
C LYS A 45 -2.33 21.98 -18.94
N THR A 46 -1.50 23.01 -18.96
CA THR A 46 -0.65 23.34 -20.12
C THR A 46 0.41 22.27 -20.37
N LYS A 47 0.98 21.69 -19.31
CA LYS A 47 2.07 20.70 -19.42
C LYS A 47 1.59 19.26 -19.60
N CYS A 48 0.32 18.96 -19.33
CA CYS A 48 -0.20 17.59 -19.28
C CYS A 48 -1.46 17.40 -20.15
N THR A 49 -1.46 17.99 -21.35
CA THR A 49 -2.61 17.99 -22.26
C THR A 49 -3.02 16.60 -22.74
N LYS A 50 -2.04 15.74 -23.09
CA LYS A 50 -2.31 14.35 -23.51
C LYS A 50 -2.85 13.50 -22.35
N SER A 51 -2.33 13.70 -21.16
CA SER A 51 -2.86 13.04 -19.96
C SER A 51 -4.31 13.41 -19.73
N GLN A 52 -4.68 14.68 -19.91
CA GLN A 52 -6.06 15.14 -19.81
C GLN A 52 -6.95 14.49 -20.88
N GLU A 53 -6.53 14.45 -22.13
CA GLU A 53 -7.28 13.80 -23.21
C GLU A 53 -7.53 12.32 -22.96
N ILE A 54 -6.52 11.59 -22.46
CA ILE A 54 -6.62 10.19 -22.11
C ILE A 54 -7.61 10.02 -20.94
N TYR A 55 -7.53 10.86 -19.92
CA TYR A 55 -8.44 10.84 -18.79
C TYR A 55 -9.89 11.06 -19.20
N GLU A 56 -10.16 12.03 -20.07
CA GLU A 56 -11.53 12.28 -20.57
C GLU A 56 -12.11 11.09 -21.35
N LYS A 57 -11.26 10.37 -22.08
CA LYS A 57 -11.66 9.10 -22.74
C LYS A 57 -11.87 7.98 -21.71
N ALA A 58 -10.95 7.85 -20.74
CA ALA A 58 -11.02 6.80 -19.73
C ALA A 58 -12.29 6.89 -18.87
N ARG A 59 -12.72 8.10 -18.51
CA ARG A 59 -13.96 8.32 -17.74
C ARG A 59 -15.22 7.72 -18.36
N GLN A 60 -15.24 7.50 -19.68
CA GLN A 60 -16.38 6.91 -20.37
C GLN A 60 -16.52 5.41 -20.07
N TYR A 61 -15.43 4.75 -19.69
CA TYR A 61 -15.37 3.30 -19.52
C TYR A 61 -14.94 2.86 -18.12
N ILE A 62 -14.26 3.73 -17.38
CA ILE A 62 -13.69 3.41 -16.09
C ILE A 62 -14.31 4.34 -15.03
N PRO A 63 -14.93 3.81 -13.98
CA PRO A 63 -15.45 4.62 -12.89
C PRO A 63 -14.35 5.54 -12.31
N GLY A 64 -14.57 6.87 -12.37
CA GLY A 64 -13.58 7.86 -11.97
C GLY A 64 -12.37 8.01 -12.91
N GLY A 65 -12.35 7.30 -14.05
CA GLY A 65 -11.30 7.40 -15.07
C GLY A 65 -9.98 6.71 -14.73
N VAL A 66 -9.89 6.01 -13.59
CA VAL A 66 -8.68 5.30 -13.13
C VAL A 66 -9.04 3.93 -12.56
N GLN A 67 -8.13 2.96 -12.73
CA GLN A 67 -8.33 1.60 -12.20
C GLN A 67 -7.92 1.46 -10.72
N HIS A 68 -7.12 2.38 -10.20
CA HIS A 68 -6.65 2.33 -8.82
C HIS A 68 -6.77 3.70 -8.15
N ASN A 69 -7.27 3.74 -6.93
CA ASN A 69 -7.51 4.98 -6.19
C ASN A 69 -6.24 5.83 -5.96
N LEU A 70 -5.06 5.20 -5.88
CA LEU A 70 -3.78 5.93 -5.79
C LEU A 70 -3.47 6.77 -7.04
N ALA A 71 -4.11 6.46 -8.18
CA ALA A 71 -3.94 7.24 -9.40
C ALA A 71 -4.84 8.50 -9.45
N PHE A 72 -5.81 8.65 -8.52
CA PHE A 72 -6.61 9.86 -8.43
C PHE A 72 -5.73 11.07 -8.13
N ASN A 73 -5.86 12.09 -8.97
CA ASN A 73 -5.19 13.38 -8.78
C ASN A 73 -6.07 14.52 -9.29
N TYR A 74 -5.95 15.69 -8.67
CA TYR A 74 -6.64 16.89 -9.07
C TYR A 74 -5.69 17.79 -9.88
N PRO A 75 -6.11 18.36 -11.01
CA PRO A 75 -7.45 18.36 -11.64
C PRO A 75 -7.77 17.10 -12.44
N PHE A 76 -6.79 16.31 -12.84
CA PHE A 76 -6.90 15.00 -13.50
C PHE A 76 -5.65 14.17 -13.24
N PRO A 77 -5.71 12.83 -13.32
CA PRO A 77 -4.54 11.97 -13.17
C PRO A 77 -3.57 12.10 -14.35
N LEU A 78 -2.27 11.96 -14.05
CA LEU A 78 -1.25 11.84 -15.08
C LEU A 78 -1.24 10.43 -15.67
N THR A 79 -0.97 10.34 -16.97
CA THR A 79 -0.78 9.07 -17.67
C THR A 79 0.70 8.83 -17.90
N PHE A 80 1.24 7.79 -17.27
CA PHE A 80 2.64 7.41 -17.43
C PHE A 80 2.80 6.32 -18.47
N ASN A 81 3.84 6.44 -19.31
CA ASN A 81 4.18 5.46 -20.34
C ASN A 81 5.58 4.85 -20.16
N LYS A 82 6.38 5.40 -19.25
CA LYS A 82 7.71 4.86 -18.94
C LYS A 82 8.04 5.03 -17.47
N ALA A 83 8.71 4.03 -16.89
CA ALA A 83 9.30 4.08 -15.55
C ALA A 83 10.73 3.51 -15.62
N GLU A 84 11.69 4.18 -14.97
CA GLU A 84 13.10 3.77 -15.01
C GLU A 84 13.84 4.24 -13.74
N GLY A 85 14.37 3.31 -12.98
CA GLY A 85 15.01 3.61 -11.70
C GLY A 85 14.08 4.36 -10.77
N ALA A 86 14.47 5.56 -10.36
CA ALA A 86 13.70 6.43 -9.47
C ALA A 86 12.78 7.42 -10.21
N TYR A 87 12.54 7.22 -11.50
CA TYR A 87 11.84 8.20 -12.33
C TYR A 87 10.64 7.62 -13.07
N LEU A 88 9.59 8.44 -13.17
CA LEU A 88 8.43 8.21 -14.02
C LEU A 88 8.42 9.24 -15.15
N PHE A 89 7.91 8.84 -16.32
CA PHE A 89 7.76 9.71 -17.48
C PHE A 89 6.31 9.62 -17.96
N ASP A 90 5.67 10.78 -18.10
CA ASP A 90 4.30 10.83 -18.59
C ASP A 90 4.25 10.84 -20.13
N VAL A 91 3.03 10.72 -20.67
CA VAL A 91 2.78 10.75 -22.11
C VAL A 91 3.02 12.13 -22.74
N ASP A 92 3.12 13.16 -21.93
CA ASP A 92 3.40 14.53 -22.33
C ASP A 92 4.90 14.82 -22.39
N GLY A 93 5.75 13.87 -21.94
CA GLY A 93 7.21 13.95 -21.95
C GLY A 93 7.80 14.57 -20.68
N ASN A 94 7.02 14.79 -19.64
CA ASN A 94 7.53 15.29 -18.39
C ASN A 94 8.17 14.15 -17.57
N LYS A 95 9.20 14.48 -16.77
CA LYS A 95 9.93 13.57 -15.91
C LYS A 95 9.64 13.89 -14.44
N TYR A 96 9.35 12.86 -13.64
CA TYR A 96 9.04 12.97 -12.22
C TYR A 96 9.92 12.05 -11.38
N ILE A 97 10.21 12.44 -10.14
CA ILE A 97 10.79 11.54 -9.15
C ILE A 97 9.65 10.69 -8.58
N ASP A 98 9.83 9.36 -8.59
CA ASP A 98 8.83 8.40 -8.12
C ASP A 98 8.92 8.21 -6.60
N PHE A 99 8.17 9.00 -5.85
CA PHE A 99 8.00 8.80 -4.41
C PHE A 99 6.89 7.79 -4.06
N LEU A 100 6.10 7.35 -5.02
CA LEU A 100 5.02 6.40 -4.80
C LEU A 100 5.51 4.95 -4.85
N GLN A 101 6.46 4.65 -5.74
CA GLN A 101 7.05 3.31 -5.93
C GLN A 101 6.01 2.19 -6.04
N ALA A 102 4.96 2.42 -6.84
CA ALA A 102 3.81 1.53 -7.00
C ALA A 102 3.12 1.14 -5.66
N GLY A 103 3.21 2.00 -4.64
CA GLY A 103 2.73 1.74 -3.29
C GLY A 103 3.74 1.00 -2.40
N GLY A 104 5.02 0.96 -2.80
CA GLY A 104 6.14 0.42 -2.03
C GLY A 104 6.88 -0.80 -2.59
N PRO A 105 6.35 -1.59 -3.54
CA PRO A 105 7.02 -2.83 -3.96
C PRO A 105 8.27 -2.63 -4.83
N THR A 106 8.47 -1.48 -5.47
CA THR A 106 9.60 -1.26 -6.40
C THR A 106 10.89 -0.85 -5.69
N VAL A 107 11.30 -1.59 -4.67
CA VAL A 107 12.47 -1.27 -3.81
C VAL A 107 13.81 -1.21 -4.56
N LEU A 108 13.93 -1.86 -5.71
CA LEU A 108 15.12 -1.81 -6.58
C LEU A 108 15.03 -0.70 -7.63
N GLY A 109 13.97 0.11 -7.60
CA GLY A 109 13.62 1.03 -8.67
C GLY A 109 12.83 0.36 -9.80
N SER A 110 12.16 1.19 -10.59
CA SER A 110 11.34 0.72 -11.70
C SER A 110 12.19 0.15 -12.84
N ASN A 111 11.69 -0.89 -13.49
CA ASN A 111 12.30 -1.50 -14.67
C ASN A 111 13.75 -1.94 -14.45
N TYR A 112 14.06 -2.52 -13.27
CA TYR A 112 15.40 -2.97 -12.90
C TYR A 112 15.92 -4.01 -13.92
N PRO A 113 17.07 -3.77 -14.59
CA PRO A 113 17.46 -4.54 -15.78
C PRO A 113 17.55 -6.05 -15.53
N ILE A 114 18.22 -6.47 -14.47
CA ILE A 114 18.43 -7.90 -14.17
C ILE A 114 17.10 -8.64 -13.97
N VAL A 115 16.14 -8.02 -13.26
CA VAL A 115 14.81 -8.60 -13.03
C VAL A 115 14.01 -8.64 -14.33
N ARG A 116 14.02 -7.55 -15.10
CA ARG A 116 13.33 -7.46 -16.38
C ARG A 116 13.81 -8.52 -17.37
N GLU A 117 15.13 -8.62 -17.55
CA GLU A 117 15.74 -9.57 -18.49
C GLU A 117 15.41 -11.01 -18.12
N LYS A 118 15.52 -11.36 -16.82
CA LYS A 118 15.15 -12.71 -16.36
C LYS A 118 13.65 -12.98 -16.49
N ALA A 119 12.80 -12.01 -16.27
CA ALA A 119 11.36 -12.17 -16.48
C ALA A 119 11.02 -12.44 -17.97
N ILE A 120 11.66 -11.69 -18.90
CA ILE A 120 11.48 -11.89 -20.35
C ILE A 120 11.97 -13.27 -20.76
N GLU A 121 13.15 -13.70 -20.29
CA GLU A 121 13.69 -15.04 -20.54
C GLU A 121 12.69 -16.12 -20.12
N LEU A 122 12.21 -16.05 -18.87
CA LEU A 122 11.27 -17.02 -18.34
C LEU A 122 9.92 -17.06 -19.08
N ILE A 123 9.40 -15.90 -19.49
CA ILE A 123 8.17 -15.83 -20.27
C ILE A 123 8.37 -16.54 -21.63
N ASN A 124 9.52 -16.35 -22.26
CA ASN A 124 9.83 -16.96 -23.55
C ASN A 124 10.05 -18.50 -23.45
N GLU A 125 10.66 -18.97 -22.36
CA GLU A 125 10.98 -20.39 -22.18
C GLU A 125 9.83 -21.21 -21.61
N CYS A 126 9.17 -20.69 -20.57
CA CYS A 126 8.21 -21.46 -19.77
C CYS A 126 6.76 -21.09 -20.06
N GLY A 127 6.52 -19.97 -20.74
CA GLY A 127 5.20 -19.39 -20.84
C GLY A 127 4.73 -18.72 -19.51
N PRO A 128 3.50 -18.19 -19.47
CA PRO A 128 3.09 -17.31 -18.37
C PRO A 128 2.81 -18.03 -17.05
N SER A 129 2.29 -19.25 -17.09
CA SER A 129 2.04 -20.07 -15.89
C SER A 129 1.45 -21.42 -16.26
N THR A 130 1.92 -22.47 -15.61
CA THR A 130 1.38 -23.82 -15.79
C THR A 130 0.27 -24.17 -14.79
N GLY A 131 0.12 -23.39 -13.70
CA GLY A 131 -0.75 -23.74 -12.58
C GLY A 131 -0.27 -24.93 -11.74
N LEU A 132 0.91 -25.48 -12.06
CA LEU A 132 1.55 -26.59 -11.36
C LEU A 132 2.85 -26.10 -10.72
N LEU A 133 3.50 -26.97 -9.95
CA LEU A 133 4.76 -26.64 -9.26
C LEU A 133 5.86 -26.33 -10.27
N HIS A 134 6.47 -25.17 -10.10
CA HIS A 134 7.64 -24.72 -10.84
C HIS A 134 8.86 -24.63 -9.92
N GLU A 135 10.05 -24.88 -10.43
CA GLU A 135 11.28 -24.86 -9.61
C GLU A 135 11.57 -23.51 -8.94
N TYR A 136 11.15 -22.39 -9.53
CA TYR A 136 11.32 -21.06 -8.94
C TYR A 136 10.44 -20.83 -7.72
N GLU A 137 9.31 -21.52 -7.57
CA GLU A 137 8.48 -21.45 -6.37
C GLU A 137 9.26 -21.98 -5.16
N TYR A 138 9.88 -23.14 -5.31
CA TYR A 138 10.71 -23.74 -4.27
C TYR A 138 11.97 -22.90 -3.99
N LYS A 139 12.67 -22.42 -5.01
CA LYS A 139 13.86 -21.57 -4.85
C LYS A 139 13.54 -20.26 -4.11
N LEU A 140 12.41 -19.65 -4.43
CA LEU A 140 11.94 -18.46 -3.71
C LEU A 140 11.64 -18.77 -2.24
N ALA A 141 10.91 -19.86 -1.97
CA ALA A 141 10.59 -20.28 -0.60
C ALA A 141 11.86 -20.55 0.21
N GLU A 142 12.85 -21.24 -0.37
CA GLU A 142 14.15 -21.49 0.25
C GLU A 142 14.88 -20.19 0.64
N ILE A 143 14.94 -19.21 -0.28
CA ILE A 143 15.58 -17.92 -0.03
C ILE A 143 14.87 -17.18 1.10
N ILE A 144 13.54 -17.16 1.12
CA ILE A 144 12.76 -16.50 2.17
C ILE A 144 12.98 -17.15 3.52
N CYS A 145 12.83 -18.47 3.63
CA CYS A 145 13.02 -19.20 4.88
C CYS A 145 14.47 -19.08 5.41
N ARG A 146 15.45 -19.06 4.53
CA ARG A 146 16.87 -18.88 4.92
C ARG A 146 17.19 -17.48 5.45
N ASN A 147 16.57 -16.45 4.90
CA ASN A 147 16.87 -15.05 5.24
C ASN A 147 15.94 -14.44 6.29
N ILE A 148 14.80 -15.07 6.56
CA ILE A 148 13.85 -14.61 7.58
C ILE A 148 13.67 -15.73 8.61
N PRO A 149 14.41 -15.71 9.74
CA PRO A 149 14.45 -16.81 10.69
C PRO A 149 13.10 -17.23 11.30
N SER A 150 12.12 -16.31 11.33
CA SER A 150 10.77 -16.58 11.82
C SER A 150 9.87 -17.29 10.80
N VAL A 151 10.31 -17.46 9.55
CA VAL A 151 9.57 -18.14 8.48
C VAL A 151 10.11 -19.53 8.29
N GLU A 152 9.42 -20.52 8.84
CA GLU A 152 9.78 -21.95 8.69
C GLU A 152 9.31 -22.53 7.34
N GLN A 153 8.14 -22.08 6.88
CA GLN A 153 7.53 -22.48 5.61
C GLN A 153 6.90 -21.26 4.95
N PHE A 154 6.98 -21.22 3.63
CA PHE A 154 6.45 -20.11 2.85
C PHE A 154 5.44 -20.57 1.80
N ARG A 155 4.30 -19.88 1.71
CA ARG A 155 3.32 -20.05 0.64
C ARG A 155 2.95 -18.71 0.06
N MET A 156 3.11 -18.56 -1.25
CA MET A 156 2.68 -17.36 -1.99
C MET A 156 1.18 -17.42 -2.27
N LEU A 157 0.54 -16.27 -2.20
CA LEU A 157 -0.84 -16.03 -2.65
C LEU A 157 -0.85 -14.87 -3.65
N GLY A 158 -1.94 -14.68 -4.39
CA GLY A 158 -2.00 -13.75 -5.51
C GLY A 158 -1.94 -12.27 -5.12
N SER A 159 -2.22 -11.93 -3.86
CA SER A 159 -2.18 -10.56 -3.34
C SER A 159 -1.95 -10.53 -1.83
N GLY A 160 -1.56 -9.36 -1.31
CA GLY A 160 -1.50 -9.15 0.14
C GLY A 160 -2.84 -9.33 0.84
N THR A 161 -3.94 -8.97 0.18
CA THR A 161 -5.30 -9.23 0.70
C THR A 161 -5.55 -10.72 0.90
N GLU A 162 -5.24 -11.54 -0.10
CA GLU A 162 -5.40 -13.01 0.00
C GLU A 162 -4.48 -13.61 1.05
N ALA A 163 -3.23 -13.12 1.13
CA ALA A 163 -2.28 -13.56 2.15
C ALA A 163 -2.79 -13.27 3.57
N VAL A 164 -3.32 -12.08 3.82
CA VAL A 164 -3.94 -11.72 5.12
C VAL A 164 -5.17 -12.57 5.39
N MET A 165 -6.05 -12.81 4.41
CA MET A 165 -7.20 -13.70 4.57
C MET A 165 -6.78 -15.13 4.94
N GLY A 166 -5.76 -15.66 4.27
CA GLY A 166 -5.18 -16.98 4.57
C GLY A 166 -4.59 -17.04 5.97
N ALA A 167 -3.78 -16.05 6.35
CA ALA A 167 -3.17 -15.95 7.68
C ALA A 167 -4.21 -15.90 8.81
N LEU A 168 -5.26 -15.10 8.65
CA LEU A 168 -6.34 -15.01 9.62
C LEU A 168 -7.09 -16.33 9.80
N ARG A 169 -7.35 -17.06 8.72
CA ARG A 169 -7.97 -18.39 8.79
C ARG A 169 -7.08 -19.38 9.56
N LEU A 170 -5.80 -19.44 9.24
CA LEU A 170 -4.84 -20.30 9.91
C LEU A 170 -4.72 -19.95 11.40
N ALA A 171 -4.60 -18.66 11.73
CA ALA A 171 -4.54 -18.20 13.12
C ALA A 171 -5.78 -18.61 13.91
N ARG A 172 -6.98 -18.45 13.36
CA ARG A 172 -8.24 -18.86 13.99
C ARG A 172 -8.35 -20.38 14.16
N ILE A 173 -7.92 -21.16 13.18
CA ILE A 173 -7.88 -22.63 13.28
C ILE A 173 -6.94 -23.04 14.42
N LYS A 174 -5.73 -22.47 14.46
CA LYS A 174 -4.71 -22.82 15.45
C LYS A 174 -5.09 -22.42 16.88
N THR A 175 -5.71 -21.24 17.05
CA THR A 175 -5.99 -20.67 18.38
C THR A 175 -7.40 -20.94 18.88
N GLY A 176 -8.35 -21.25 18.01
CA GLY A 176 -9.79 -21.29 18.31
C GLY A 176 -10.40 -19.90 18.58
N LYS A 177 -9.61 -18.83 18.55
CA LYS A 177 -10.05 -17.47 18.85
C LYS A 177 -10.66 -16.81 17.60
N LYS A 178 -11.64 -15.92 17.81
CA LYS A 178 -12.36 -15.23 16.73
C LYS A 178 -11.86 -13.79 16.50
N LYS A 179 -11.48 -13.11 17.59
CA LYS A 179 -11.07 -11.70 17.54
C LYS A 179 -9.72 -11.53 16.87
N VAL A 180 -9.59 -10.40 16.17
CA VAL A 180 -8.37 -9.95 15.51
C VAL A 180 -8.10 -8.52 15.93
N ILE A 181 -6.87 -8.21 16.29
CA ILE A 181 -6.41 -6.85 16.52
C ILE A 181 -5.56 -6.44 15.33
N LYS A 182 -5.78 -5.24 14.85
CA LYS A 182 -4.99 -4.62 13.79
C LYS A 182 -4.53 -3.22 14.20
N ILE A 183 -3.52 -2.70 13.52
CA ILE A 183 -3.12 -1.30 13.68
C ILE A 183 -4.09 -0.42 12.88
N GLY A 184 -4.75 0.51 13.55
CA GLY A 184 -5.62 1.49 12.93
C GLY A 184 -4.86 2.46 12.03
N GLY A 185 -5.51 2.97 11.00
CA GLY A 185 -4.89 3.86 10.01
C GLY A 185 -3.97 3.15 9.00
N ALA A 186 -3.61 1.88 9.23
CA ALA A 186 -2.78 1.10 8.32
C ALA A 186 -3.62 0.22 7.39
N TYR A 187 -3.20 0.08 6.13
CA TYR A 187 -3.85 -0.79 5.16
C TYR A 187 -3.41 -2.24 5.36
N HIS A 188 -4.38 -3.13 5.58
CA HIS A 188 -4.16 -4.56 5.81
C HIS A 188 -4.85 -5.45 4.77
N GLY A 189 -5.15 -4.93 3.62
CA GLY A 189 -5.89 -5.62 2.56
C GLY A 189 -7.34 -5.13 2.45
N TRP A 190 -8.00 -5.56 1.39
CA TRP A 190 -9.32 -5.07 0.96
C TRP A 190 -10.48 -6.01 1.35
N SER A 191 -10.24 -7.00 2.20
CA SER A 191 -11.32 -7.84 2.72
C SER A 191 -12.18 -7.06 3.71
N ASP A 192 -13.47 -7.33 3.74
CA ASP A 192 -14.48 -6.64 4.57
C ASP A 192 -14.05 -6.49 6.04
N GLN A 193 -13.44 -7.53 6.58
CA GLN A 193 -13.00 -7.51 7.98
C GLN A 193 -11.74 -6.68 8.23
N MET A 194 -10.94 -6.36 7.19
CA MET A 194 -9.66 -5.68 7.34
C MET A 194 -9.64 -4.27 6.81
N VAL A 195 -10.52 -3.91 5.87
CA VAL A 195 -10.62 -2.55 5.32
C VAL A 195 -11.22 -1.55 6.31
N TYR A 196 -11.80 -2.04 7.41
CA TYR A 196 -12.33 -1.22 8.50
C TYR A 196 -11.24 -0.37 9.16
N ASP A 197 -11.60 0.86 9.54
CA ASP A 197 -10.77 1.81 10.30
C ASP A 197 -9.39 2.07 9.64
N LEU A 198 -9.43 2.55 8.38
CA LEU A 198 -8.25 3.01 7.65
C LEU A 198 -7.86 4.45 8.01
N ARG A 199 -8.72 5.18 8.72
CA ARG A 199 -8.47 6.54 9.17
C ARG A 199 -7.75 6.59 10.51
N ILE A 200 -7.54 7.80 11.01
CA ILE A 200 -6.92 8.04 12.31
C ILE A 200 -7.59 7.17 13.37
N PRO A 201 -6.83 6.43 14.18
CA PRO A 201 -7.35 5.54 15.20
C PRO A 201 -8.34 6.22 16.14
N GLY A 202 -9.42 5.54 16.48
CA GLY A 202 -10.46 6.05 17.37
C GLY A 202 -11.67 6.66 16.68
N THR A 203 -11.65 6.90 15.38
CA THR A 203 -12.79 7.49 14.66
C THR A 203 -13.93 6.52 14.40
N ARG A 204 -13.71 5.22 14.41
CA ARG A 204 -14.67 4.13 14.13
C ARG A 204 -15.47 4.26 12.84
N PHE A 205 -15.04 5.10 11.90
CA PHE A 205 -15.72 5.27 10.63
C PHE A 205 -15.21 4.24 9.61
N PHE A 206 -16.15 3.67 8.85
CA PHE A 206 -15.83 2.91 7.66
C PHE A 206 -15.34 3.82 6.55
N ASP A 207 -14.22 3.48 5.98
CA ASP A 207 -13.77 4.09 4.73
C ASP A 207 -14.40 3.42 3.50
N ALA A 208 -14.98 2.23 3.66
CA ALA A 208 -15.66 1.51 2.60
C ALA A 208 -17.16 1.38 2.90
N LYS A 209 -18.00 1.94 2.03
CA LYS A 209 -19.46 1.77 2.07
C LYS A 209 -19.83 0.37 1.57
N GLY A 210 -20.98 -0.14 2.04
CA GLY A 210 -21.53 -1.42 1.59
C GLY A 210 -21.04 -2.65 2.36
N ILE A 211 -20.22 -2.47 3.40
CA ILE A 211 -19.77 -3.57 4.27
C ILE A 211 -20.78 -3.75 5.41
N PRO A 212 -21.40 -4.94 5.55
CA PRO A 212 -22.28 -5.23 6.67
C PRO A 212 -21.53 -5.18 8.01
N PHE A 213 -22.16 -4.63 9.05
CA PHE A 213 -21.56 -4.48 10.38
C PHE A 213 -20.98 -5.80 10.92
N MET A 214 -21.64 -6.92 10.68
CA MET A 214 -21.21 -8.24 11.18
C MET A 214 -19.85 -8.68 10.61
N MET A 215 -19.43 -8.17 9.46
CA MET A 215 -18.19 -8.59 8.81
C MET A 215 -16.94 -8.15 9.59
N HIS A 216 -17.03 -7.06 10.33
CA HIS A 216 -15.90 -6.53 11.13
C HIS A 216 -16.14 -6.65 12.66
N TRP A 217 -17.23 -7.27 13.10
CA TRP A 217 -17.56 -7.44 14.53
C TRP A 217 -16.40 -7.98 15.37
N HIS A 218 -15.59 -8.86 14.79
CA HIS A 218 -14.45 -9.48 15.46
C HIS A 218 -13.12 -8.76 15.19
N THR A 219 -13.13 -7.60 14.55
CA THR A 219 -11.90 -6.83 14.25
C THR A 219 -11.86 -5.59 15.13
N GLN A 220 -10.76 -5.41 15.84
CA GLN A 220 -10.50 -4.23 16.66
C GLN A 220 -9.25 -3.53 16.17
N ALA A 221 -9.29 -2.20 16.08
CA ALA A 221 -8.14 -1.39 15.74
C ALA A 221 -7.54 -0.75 17.00
N VAL A 222 -6.22 -0.74 17.09
CA VAL A 222 -5.47 -0.02 18.13
C VAL A 222 -4.59 1.05 17.47
N PRO A 223 -4.32 2.17 18.16
CA PRO A 223 -3.41 3.20 17.63
C PRO A 223 -2.01 2.62 17.41
N PRO A 224 -1.26 3.11 16.40
CA PRO A 224 0.14 2.72 16.22
C PRO A 224 0.97 3.18 17.44
N ASN A 225 1.93 2.36 17.84
CA ASN A 225 2.85 2.62 18.96
C ASN A 225 2.19 2.84 20.34
N ASP A 226 0.92 2.50 20.51
CA ASP A 226 0.22 2.56 21.79
C ASP A 226 0.15 1.15 22.40
N ILE A 227 1.18 0.81 23.19
CA ILE A 227 1.29 -0.50 23.84
C ILE A 227 0.20 -0.67 24.91
N ASP A 228 -0.13 0.39 25.64
CA ASP A 228 -1.18 0.35 26.67
C ASP A 228 -2.56 0.05 26.04
N ALA A 229 -2.85 0.64 24.87
CA ALA A 229 -4.07 0.33 24.14
C ALA A 229 -4.09 -1.12 23.64
N LEU A 230 -2.97 -1.65 23.19
CA LEU A 230 -2.84 -3.04 22.76
C LEU A 230 -3.09 -3.99 23.95
N GLU A 231 -2.44 -3.76 25.09
CA GLU A 231 -2.61 -4.59 26.30
C GLU A 231 -4.04 -4.58 26.82
N ARG A 232 -4.70 -3.41 26.84
CA ARG A 232 -6.12 -3.32 27.23
C ARG A 232 -7.09 -4.03 26.28
N THR A 233 -6.66 -4.29 25.04
CA THR A 233 -7.51 -4.88 24.00
C THR A 233 -7.33 -6.39 23.89
N LEU A 234 -6.19 -6.93 24.33
CA LEU A 234 -5.88 -8.37 24.41
C LEU A 234 -6.67 -9.05 25.53
#